data_a85cc78d44ac9367cd664ccb33379b63
#
_entry.id   a85cc78d44ac9367cd664ccb33379b63
#
_cell.length_a   1.000
_cell.length_b   1.000
_cell.length_c   1.000
_cell.angle_alpha   90.00
_cell.angle_beta   90.00
_cell.angle_gamma   90.00
#
_symmetry.space_group_name_H-M   'P 1'
#
loop_
_entity.id
_entity.type
_entity.pdbx_description
1 polymer ?
#
loop_
_entity_poly.entity_id
_entity_poly.type
_entity_poly.pdbx_seq_one_letter_code
_entity_poly.pdbx_strand_id
1 'polypeptide(L)'
;MSTAFVVLALSLLLGLQPVTTDLYLPALPSITQDLGASVAQAQLTLSGLLLAFGLSQLVWGPISDRFGRRPVLLLGLAIYVVAAVGSTLAGSMEALLLWRIAQGAAMGASVMCARALVRDLYSPELGARAISKGLTGLGVIACLSIPLGGVLAEFLGWRSALAALALFGAATLALIVLRFEETLQRPDPDALRPATLVRTWITIVRNPTFLAFALLAAATYGGLFTLLAASSFVFI
;
A
#
# COMPACT_ATOMS: atom_id res chain seq x y z
N MET A 1 14.99 15.80 9.93
CA MET A 1 13.48 15.74 10.08
C MET A 1 13.07 15.69 11.54
N SER A 2 11.94 16.35 11.95
CA SER A 2 11.44 16.26 13.32
C SER A 2 10.75 14.89 13.57
N THR A 3 10.77 14.43 14.84
CA THR A 3 10.11 13.16 15.23
C THR A 3 8.62 13.17 14.88
N ALA A 4 7.94 14.31 15.09
CA ALA A 4 6.52 14.44 14.75
C ALA A 4 6.26 14.25 13.24
N PHE A 5 7.12 14.80 12.39
CA PHE A 5 7.02 14.60 10.94
C PHE A 5 7.25 13.14 10.56
N VAL A 6 8.25 12.48 11.16
CA VAL A 6 8.52 11.05 10.89
C VAL A 6 7.30 10.20 11.26
N VAL A 7 6.69 10.43 12.43
CA VAL A 7 5.48 9.70 12.85
C VAL A 7 4.32 9.96 11.88
N LEU A 8 4.10 11.21 11.46
CA LEU A 8 3.08 11.54 10.48
C LEU A 8 3.34 10.85 9.13
N ALA A 9 4.57 10.90 8.63
CA ALA A 9 4.96 10.24 7.40
C ALA A 9 4.74 8.71 7.49
N LEU A 10 5.14 8.09 8.60
CA LEU A 10 4.87 6.66 8.84
C LEU A 10 3.38 6.35 8.84
N SER A 11 2.56 7.17 9.51
CA SER A 11 1.10 6.98 9.56
C SER A 11 0.47 7.03 8.16
N LEU A 12 0.88 8.01 7.34
CA LEU A 12 0.35 8.17 5.99
C LEU A 12 0.86 7.09 5.04
N LEU A 13 2.16 6.77 5.06
CA LEU A 13 2.76 5.79 4.17
C LEU A 13 2.28 4.36 4.48
N LEU A 14 2.20 3.99 5.75
CA LEU A 14 1.64 2.70 6.18
C LEU A 14 0.11 2.68 6.02
N GLY A 15 -0.57 3.82 6.25
CA GLY A 15 -2.01 3.98 6.09
C GLY A 15 -2.48 3.93 4.64
N LEU A 16 -1.58 4.09 3.66
CA LEU A 16 -1.93 4.03 2.25
C LEU A 16 -2.59 2.70 1.87
N GLN A 17 -2.11 1.58 2.45
CA GLN A 17 -2.65 0.25 2.18
C GLN A 17 -4.09 0.08 2.71
N PRO A 18 -4.42 0.31 4.00
CA PRO A 18 -5.80 0.17 4.46
C PRO A 18 -6.74 1.21 3.80
N VAL A 19 -6.31 2.46 3.59
CA VAL A 19 -7.14 3.42 2.83
C VAL A 19 -7.51 2.86 1.47
N THR A 20 -6.53 2.30 0.74
CA THR A 20 -6.73 1.80 -0.62
C THR A 20 -7.66 0.58 -0.67
N THR A 21 -7.67 -0.25 0.35
CA THR A 21 -8.54 -1.43 0.44
C THR A 21 -9.90 -1.09 1.04
N ASP A 22 -9.91 -0.45 2.20
CA ASP A 22 -11.09 -0.35 3.06
C ASP A 22 -12.08 0.71 2.56
N LEU A 23 -11.57 1.83 2.01
CA LEU A 23 -12.43 2.86 1.41
C LEU A 23 -13.09 2.39 0.11
N TYR A 24 -12.46 1.44 -0.58
CA TYR A 24 -12.96 0.83 -1.82
C TYR A 24 -14.05 -0.23 -1.58
N LEU A 25 -13.98 -0.99 -0.46
CA LEU A 25 -14.86 -2.13 -0.21
C LEU A 25 -16.36 -1.80 -0.29
N PRO A 26 -16.88 -0.72 0.34
CA PRO A 26 -18.30 -0.39 0.25
C PRO A 26 -18.77 -0.02 -1.16
N ALA A 27 -17.85 0.39 -2.04
CA ALA A 27 -18.16 0.76 -3.42
C ALA A 27 -18.29 -0.46 -4.37
N LEU A 28 -17.82 -1.66 -3.96
CA LEU A 28 -17.80 -2.85 -4.82
C LEU A 28 -19.18 -3.23 -5.41
N PRO A 29 -20.29 -3.24 -4.65
CA PRO A 29 -21.59 -3.59 -5.21
C PRO A 29 -22.03 -2.62 -6.32
N SER A 30 -21.86 -1.31 -6.11
CA SER A 30 -22.24 -0.30 -7.11
C SER A 30 -21.34 -0.35 -8.35
N ILE A 31 -20.04 -0.67 -8.20
CA ILE A 31 -19.12 -0.90 -9.31
C ILE A 31 -19.56 -2.09 -10.18
N THR A 32 -19.96 -3.21 -9.55
CA THR A 32 -20.44 -4.39 -10.28
C THR A 32 -21.68 -4.08 -11.11
N GLN A 33 -22.62 -3.32 -10.53
CA GLN A 33 -23.86 -2.92 -11.22
C GLN A 33 -23.57 -1.95 -12.38
N ASP A 34 -22.77 -0.91 -12.15
CA ASP A 34 -22.48 0.14 -13.13
C ASP A 34 -21.66 -0.38 -14.33
N LEU A 35 -20.69 -1.26 -14.07
CA LEU A 35 -19.83 -1.84 -15.12
C LEU A 35 -20.34 -3.18 -15.66
N GLY A 36 -21.51 -3.67 -15.25
CA GLY A 36 -22.11 -4.92 -15.73
C GLY A 36 -21.23 -6.16 -15.46
N ALA A 37 -20.50 -6.16 -14.33
CA ALA A 37 -19.51 -7.16 -14.01
C ALA A 37 -20.03 -8.19 -12.99
N SER A 38 -19.39 -9.36 -12.95
CA SER A 38 -19.65 -10.37 -11.93
C SER A 38 -18.96 -10.01 -10.60
N VAL A 39 -19.49 -10.56 -9.50
CA VAL A 39 -18.85 -10.47 -8.17
C VAL A 39 -17.42 -10.99 -8.19
N ALA A 40 -17.16 -12.08 -8.94
CA ALA A 40 -15.82 -12.64 -9.08
C ALA A 40 -14.85 -11.65 -9.73
N GLN A 41 -15.27 -10.93 -10.78
CA GLN A 41 -14.45 -9.91 -11.44
C GLN A 41 -14.17 -8.73 -10.49
N ALA A 42 -15.15 -8.30 -9.68
CA ALA A 42 -14.94 -7.26 -8.68
C ALA A 42 -13.94 -7.69 -7.60
N GLN A 43 -14.03 -8.92 -7.12
CA GLN A 43 -13.07 -9.48 -6.17
C GLN A 43 -11.64 -9.59 -6.75
N LEU A 44 -11.51 -9.83 -8.07
CA LEU A 44 -10.19 -9.82 -8.74
C LEU A 44 -9.51 -8.45 -8.67
N THR A 45 -10.25 -7.35 -8.63
CA THR A 45 -9.65 -6.00 -8.49
C THR A 45 -8.96 -5.83 -7.14
N LEU A 46 -9.52 -6.40 -6.07
CA LEU A 46 -8.90 -6.39 -4.75
C LEU A 46 -7.74 -7.39 -4.67
N SER A 47 -7.95 -8.61 -5.13
CA SER A 47 -6.92 -9.67 -5.12
C SER A 47 -5.72 -9.30 -5.99
N GLY A 48 -5.96 -8.75 -7.18
CA GLY A 48 -4.92 -8.27 -8.09
C GLY A 48 -4.11 -7.13 -7.49
N LEU A 49 -4.75 -6.16 -6.83
CA LEU A 49 -4.08 -5.10 -6.09
C LEU A 49 -3.19 -5.66 -4.99
N LEU A 50 -3.70 -6.56 -4.15
CA LEU A 50 -2.95 -7.13 -3.02
C LEU A 50 -1.80 -8.01 -3.48
N LEU A 51 -1.99 -8.79 -4.53
CA LEU A 51 -0.92 -9.62 -5.11
C LEU A 51 0.19 -8.73 -5.68
N ALA A 52 -0.16 -7.72 -6.47
CA ALA A 52 0.79 -6.75 -7.00
C ALA A 52 1.53 -5.99 -5.89
N PHE A 53 0.83 -5.59 -4.83
CA PHE A 53 1.42 -4.97 -3.65
C PHE A 53 2.44 -5.88 -2.98
N GLY A 54 2.10 -7.15 -2.75
CA GLY A 54 3.02 -8.11 -2.12
C GLY A 54 4.27 -8.37 -2.96
N LEU A 55 4.08 -8.66 -4.26
CA LEU A 55 5.18 -8.96 -5.17
C LEU A 55 6.10 -7.75 -5.39
N SER A 56 5.53 -6.56 -5.48
CA SER A 56 6.30 -5.34 -5.73
C SER A 56 7.29 -5.00 -4.61
N GLN A 57 7.02 -5.41 -3.37
CA GLN A 57 7.92 -5.18 -2.24
C GLN A 57 9.27 -5.89 -2.42
N LEU A 58 9.30 -7.03 -3.12
CA LEU A 58 10.55 -7.73 -3.45
C LEU A 58 11.45 -6.93 -4.39
N VAL A 59 10.84 -6.04 -5.18
CA VAL A 59 11.53 -5.21 -6.18
C VAL A 59 11.87 -3.83 -5.60
N TRP A 60 10.92 -3.19 -4.92
CA TRP A 60 11.11 -1.85 -4.36
C TRP A 60 12.19 -1.79 -3.27
N GLY A 61 12.39 -2.87 -2.50
CA GLY A 61 13.46 -2.96 -1.51
C GLY A 61 14.83 -2.69 -2.13
N PRO A 62 15.32 -3.56 -3.00
CA PRO A 62 16.61 -3.38 -3.67
C PRO A 62 16.74 -2.08 -4.49
N ILE A 63 15.64 -1.64 -5.14
CA ILE A 63 15.65 -0.35 -5.86
C ILE A 63 15.91 0.80 -4.87
N SER A 64 15.25 0.78 -3.71
CA SER A 64 15.43 1.84 -2.72
C SER A 64 16.79 1.80 -2.01
N ASP A 65 17.40 0.61 -1.88
CA ASP A 65 18.75 0.46 -1.35
C ASP A 65 19.82 0.98 -2.32
N ARG A 66 19.54 0.96 -3.63
CA ARG A 66 20.44 1.46 -4.66
C ARG A 66 20.29 2.94 -4.94
N PHE A 67 19.05 3.42 -5.10
CA PHE A 67 18.79 4.77 -5.60
C PHE A 67 18.40 5.77 -4.51
N GLY A 68 18.16 5.31 -3.29
CA GLY A 68 17.71 6.14 -2.18
C GLY A 68 16.22 5.99 -1.87
N ARG A 69 15.85 6.38 -0.67
CA ARG A 69 14.46 6.26 -0.18
C ARG A 69 13.56 7.32 -0.81
N ARG A 70 14.05 8.56 -0.88
CA ARG A 70 13.28 9.69 -1.38
C ARG A 70 12.86 9.54 -2.84
N PRO A 71 13.77 9.27 -3.81
CA PRO A 71 13.38 9.11 -5.22
C PRO A 71 12.37 7.96 -5.41
N VAL A 72 12.55 6.85 -4.70
CA VAL A 72 11.65 5.69 -4.79
C VAL A 72 10.27 6.00 -4.22
N LEU A 73 10.19 6.72 -3.09
CA LEU A 73 8.92 7.19 -2.54
C LEU A 73 8.20 8.13 -3.51
N LEU A 74 8.91 9.10 -4.08
CA LEU A 74 8.32 10.06 -5.02
C LEU A 74 7.78 9.35 -6.26
N LEU A 75 8.55 8.43 -6.84
CA LEU A 75 8.13 7.65 -8.00
C LEU A 75 6.93 6.76 -7.66
N GLY A 76 6.99 5.99 -6.57
CA GLY A 76 5.92 5.11 -6.16
C GLY A 76 4.61 5.88 -5.88
N LEU A 77 4.68 6.99 -5.14
CA LEU A 77 3.51 7.82 -4.85
C LEU A 77 2.95 8.50 -6.13
N ALA A 78 3.81 8.93 -7.05
CA ALA A 78 3.36 9.50 -8.32
C ALA A 78 2.60 8.44 -9.16
N ILE A 79 3.17 7.24 -9.31
CA ILE A 79 2.49 6.12 -10.01
C ILE A 79 1.18 5.77 -9.29
N TYR A 80 1.16 5.75 -7.96
CA TYR A 80 -0.05 5.50 -7.18
C TYR A 80 -1.15 6.52 -7.49
N VAL A 81 -0.83 7.82 -7.50
CA VAL A 81 -1.79 8.89 -7.82
C VAL A 81 -2.34 8.73 -9.24
N VAL A 82 -1.45 8.50 -10.23
CA VAL A 82 -1.88 8.28 -11.62
C VAL A 82 -2.79 7.06 -11.72
N ALA A 83 -2.45 5.96 -11.06
CA ALA A 83 -3.26 4.74 -11.07
C ALA A 83 -4.62 4.94 -10.35
N ALA A 84 -4.66 5.73 -9.28
CA ALA A 84 -5.91 6.07 -8.59
C ALA A 84 -6.82 6.95 -9.46
N VAL A 85 -6.27 7.93 -10.16
CA VAL A 85 -7.01 8.74 -11.15
C VAL A 85 -7.51 7.85 -12.29
N GLY A 86 -6.65 6.99 -12.84
CA GLY A 86 -7.03 6.03 -13.88
C GLY A 86 -8.15 5.09 -13.43
N SER A 87 -8.12 4.62 -12.17
CA SER A 87 -9.19 3.83 -11.57
C SER A 87 -10.51 4.60 -11.50
N THR A 88 -10.46 5.90 -11.16
CA THR A 88 -11.66 6.77 -11.10
C THR A 88 -12.31 6.95 -12.49
N LEU A 89 -11.48 7.00 -13.52
CA LEU A 89 -11.91 7.21 -14.92
C LEU A 89 -12.20 5.89 -15.65
N ALA A 90 -12.06 4.73 -15.00
CA ALA A 90 -12.27 3.45 -15.64
C ALA A 90 -13.71 3.29 -16.16
N GLY A 91 -13.82 2.90 -17.44
CA GLY A 91 -15.10 2.64 -18.13
C GLY A 91 -15.40 1.15 -18.27
N SER A 92 -14.48 0.26 -17.86
CA SER A 92 -14.69 -1.19 -17.86
C SER A 92 -14.02 -1.83 -16.65
N MET A 93 -14.46 -3.05 -16.31
CA MET A 93 -13.90 -3.81 -15.18
C MET A 93 -12.43 -4.20 -15.44
N GLU A 94 -12.08 -4.49 -16.68
CA GLU A 94 -10.69 -4.84 -17.07
C GLU A 94 -9.76 -3.64 -16.92
N ALA A 95 -10.21 -2.45 -17.34
CA ALA A 95 -9.46 -1.21 -17.16
C ALA A 95 -9.27 -0.90 -15.67
N LEU A 96 -10.33 -1.05 -14.87
CA LEU A 96 -10.26 -0.90 -13.42
C LEU A 96 -9.27 -1.88 -12.79
N LEU A 97 -9.30 -3.16 -13.17
CA LEU A 97 -8.38 -4.17 -12.68
C LEU A 97 -6.92 -3.81 -12.98
N LEU A 98 -6.62 -3.37 -14.20
CA LEU A 98 -5.26 -2.97 -14.58
C LEU A 98 -4.76 -1.78 -13.74
N TRP A 99 -5.60 -0.76 -13.56
CA TRP A 99 -5.25 0.38 -12.72
C TRP A 99 -5.07 -0.02 -11.24
N ARG A 100 -5.90 -0.93 -10.72
CA ARG A 100 -5.77 -1.44 -9.35
C ARG A 100 -4.48 -2.25 -9.16
N ILE A 101 -4.07 -3.05 -10.15
CA ILE A 101 -2.78 -3.76 -10.14
C ILE A 101 -1.62 -2.75 -10.11
N ALA A 102 -1.65 -1.73 -10.97
CA ALA A 102 -0.63 -0.69 -10.99
C ALA A 102 -0.58 0.09 -9.66
N GLN A 103 -1.74 0.41 -9.08
CA GLN A 103 -1.87 1.06 -7.78
C GLN A 103 -1.27 0.21 -6.66
N GLY A 104 -1.56 -1.10 -6.64
CA GLY A 104 -0.98 -2.03 -5.66
C GLY A 104 0.54 -2.13 -5.78
N ALA A 105 1.05 -2.27 -7.01
CA ALA A 105 2.48 -2.31 -7.26
C ALA A 105 3.20 -1.03 -6.79
N ALA A 106 2.61 0.14 -7.04
CA ALA A 106 3.14 1.42 -6.60
C ALA A 106 3.11 1.61 -5.08
N MET A 107 2.03 1.17 -4.43
CA MET A 107 1.85 1.23 -2.98
C MET A 107 2.93 0.47 -2.21
N GLY A 108 3.48 -0.60 -2.79
CA GLY A 108 4.59 -1.36 -2.19
C GLY A 108 5.82 -0.52 -1.90
N ALA A 109 6.13 0.49 -2.72
CA ALA A 109 7.21 1.43 -2.48
C ALA A 109 7.04 2.21 -1.17
N SER A 110 5.81 2.67 -0.90
CA SER A 110 5.50 3.45 0.30
C SER A 110 5.70 2.65 1.58
N VAL A 111 5.16 1.44 1.64
CA VAL A 111 5.28 0.58 2.83
C VAL A 111 6.71 0.10 3.04
N MET A 112 7.42 -0.24 1.94
CA MET A 112 8.81 -0.66 2.00
C MET A 112 9.71 0.48 2.50
N CYS A 113 9.60 1.68 1.94
CA CYS A 113 10.37 2.84 2.36
C CYS A 113 10.01 3.32 3.77
N ALA A 114 8.75 3.21 4.21
CA ALA A 114 8.35 3.54 5.58
C ALA A 114 9.10 2.69 6.61
N ARG A 115 9.23 1.38 6.36
CA ARG A 115 10.00 0.48 7.24
C ARG A 115 11.50 0.77 7.19
N ALA A 116 12.03 1.03 5.98
CA ALA A 116 13.43 1.39 5.80
C ALA A 116 13.78 2.70 6.50
N LEU A 117 12.92 3.72 6.42
CA LEU A 117 13.07 5.00 7.12
C LEU A 117 13.31 4.83 8.63
N VAL A 118 12.54 3.95 9.27
CA VAL A 118 12.71 3.69 10.71
C VAL A 118 14.06 3.06 11.00
N ARG A 119 14.46 2.08 10.19
CA ARG A 119 15.77 1.42 10.31
C ARG A 119 16.94 2.39 10.09
N ASP A 120 16.77 3.35 9.17
CA ASP A 120 17.83 4.28 8.80
C ASP A 120 18.00 5.41 9.86
N LEU A 121 16.93 5.78 10.60
CA LEU A 121 16.93 6.91 11.53
C LEU A 121 17.03 6.55 13.01
N TYR A 122 16.68 5.34 13.40
CA TYR A 122 16.52 5.00 14.81
C TYR A 122 17.24 3.72 15.20
N SER A 123 17.69 3.66 16.48
CA SER A 123 18.06 2.39 17.12
C SER A 123 16.82 1.45 17.20
N PRO A 124 17.01 0.13 17.35
CA PRO A 124 15.90 -0.82 17.41
C PRO A 124 14.81 -0.44 18.42
N GLU A 125 15.18 0.05 19.61
CA GLU A 125 14.23 0.40 20.69
C GLU A 125 13.43 1.66 20.35
N LEU A 126 14.08 2.70 19.84
CA LEU A 126 13.43 3.94 19.41
C LEU A 126 12.61 3.72 18.14
N GLY A 127 13.11 2.88 17.25
CA GLY A 127 12.42 2.47 16.03
C GLY A 127 11.09 1.75 16.32
N ALA A 128 11.10 0.81 17.30
CA ALA A 128 9.87 0.16 17.73
C ALA A 128 8.83 1.14 18.26
N ARG A 129 9.25 2.15 19.03
CA ARG A 129 8.35 3.23 19.51
C ARG A 129 7.83 4.10 18.37
N ALA A 130 8.68 4.45 17.38
CA ALA A 130 8.27 5.24 16.22
C ALA A 130 7.25 4.48 15.36
N ILE A 131 7.48 3.18 15.11
CA ILE A 131 6.54 2.31 14.39
C ILE A 131 5.21 2.21 15.16
N SER A 132 5.24 2.00 16.47
CA SER A 132 4.03 1.91 17.30
C SER A 132 3.17 3.17 17.19
N LYS A 133 3.78 4.37 17.24
CA LYS A 133 3.07 5.63 17.03
C LYS A 133 2.53 5.76 15.60
N GLY A 134 3.31 5.36 14.59
CA GLY A 134 2.87 5.31 13.20
C GLY A 134 1.68 4.38 12.99
N LEU A 135 1.69 3.20 13.63
CA LEU A 135 0.59 2.23 13.60
C LEU A 135 -0.68 2.76 14.31
N THR A 136 -0.54 3.60 15.34
CA THR A 136 -1.70 4.29 15.95
C THR A 136 -2.37 5.21 14.93
N GLY A 137 -1.60 6.01 14.20
CA GLY A 137 -2.13 6.87 13.12
C GLY A 137 -2.75 6.05 11.99
N LEU A 138 -2.11 4.96 11.57
CA LEU A 138 -2.68 4.00 10.62
C LEU A 138 -4.03 3.46 11.12
N GLY A 139 -4.14 3.09 12.40
CA GLY A 139 -5.38 2.56 12.99
C GLY A 139 -6.53 3.57 12.89
N VAL A 140 -6.27 4.84 13.20
CA VAL A 140 -7.27 5.92 13.03
C VAL A 140 -7.71 6.05 11.57
N ILE A 141 -6.75 6.05 10.63
CA ILE A 141 -7.02 6.13 9.19
C ILE A 141 -7.88 4.94 8.74
N ALA A 142 -7.52 3.71 9.15
CA ALA A 142 -8.25 2.51 8.78
C ALA A 142 -9.69 2.51 9.32
N CYS A 143 -9.89 2.88 10.59
CA CYS A 143 -11.22 2.97 11.19
C CYS A 143 -12.14 3.98 10.47
N LEU A 144 -11.59 5.05 9.93
CA LEU A 144 -12.36 6.07 9.21
C LEU A 144 -12.59 5.71 7.73
N SER A 145 -11.76 4.83 7.15
CA SER A 145 -11.79 4.54 5.71
C SER A 145 -13.09 3.86 5.27
N ILE A 146 -13.57 2.86 6.01
CA ILE A 146 -14.80 2.11 5.65
C ILE A 146 -16.04 3.02 5.71
N PRO A 147 -16.33 3.74 6.83
CA PRO A 147 -17.48 4.64 6.88
C PRO A 147 -17.42 5.75 5.83
N LEU A 148 -16.24 6.33 5.62
CA LEU A 148 -16.06 7.38 4.61
C LEU A 148 -16.29 6.83 3.20
N GLY A 149 -15.79 5.63 2.90
CA GLY A 149 -16.01 4.95 1.62
C GLY A 149 -17.48 4.68 1.37
N GLY A 150 -18.23 4.24 2.40
CA GLY A 150 -19.68 4.02 2.32
C GLY A 150 -20.45 5.31 2.00
N VAL A 151 -20.20 6.37 2.78
CA VAL A 151 -20.81 7.69 2.55
C VAL A 151 -20.51 8.22 1.14
N LEU A 152 -19.25 8.16 0.71
CA LEU A 152 -18.87 8.62 -0.62
C LEU A 152 -19.56 7.81 -1.73
N ALA A 153 -19.58 6.48 -1.61
CA ALA A 153 -20.18 5.61 -2.62
C ALA A 153 -21.70 5.81 -2.70
N GLU A 154 -22.38 5.99 -1.57
CA GLU A 154 -23.83 6.16 -1.51
C GLU A 154 -24.30 7.52 -2.03
N PHE A 155 -23.67 8.63 -1.60
CA PHE A 155 -24.16 9.97 -1.93
C PHE A 155 -23.55 10.56 -3.20
N LEU A 156 -22.33 10.17 -3.57
CA LEU A 156 -21.57 10.75 -4.69
C LEU A 156 -21.17 9.71 -5.75
N GLY A 157 -21.57 8.46 -5.56
CA GLY A 157 -21.24 7.36 -6.44
C GLY A 157 -19.83 6.78 -6.20
N TRP A 158 -19.60 5.55 -6.65
CA TRP A 158 -18.37 4.79 -6.42
C TRP A 158 -17.08 5.47 -6.91
N ARG A 159 -17.17 6.29 -7.97
CA ARG A 159 -16.03 7.04 -8.49
C ARG A 159 -15.47 8.04 -7.49
N SER A 160 -16.30 8.58 -6.61
CA SER A 160 -15.88 9.50 -5.56
C SER A 160 -14.98 8.83 -4.51
N ALA A 161 -15.24 7.58 -4.19
CA ALA A 161 -14.38 6.80 -3.31
C ALA A 161 -12.98 6.61 -3.91
N LEU A 162 -12.89 6.31 -5.21
CA LEU A 162 -11.60 6.22 -5.91
C LEU A 162 -10.90 7.57 -6.07
N ALA A 163 -11.67 8.65 -6.28
CA ALA A 163 -11.11 10.01 -6.30
C ALA A 163 -10.52 10.41 -4.93
N ALA A 164 -11.15 9.98 -3.83
CA ALA A 164 -10.61 10.20 -2.48
C ALA A 164 -9.26 9.47 -2.28
N LEU A 165 -9.07 8.29 -2.90
CA LEU A 165 -7.75 7.63 -2.90
C LEU A 165 -6.69 8.45 -3.64
N ALA A 166 -7.05 9.03 -4.79
CA ALA A 166 -6.15 9.90 -5.55
C ALA A 166 -5.78 11.14 -4.73
N LEU A 167 -6.74 11.75 -4.04
CA LEU A 167 -6.52 12.91 -3.18
C LEU A 167 -5.62 12.57 -2.00
N PHE A 168 -5.85 11.44 -1.32
CA PHE A 168 -5.02 10.98 -0.21
C PHE A 168 -3.58 10.70 -0.67
N GLY A 169 -3.42 10.04 -1.82
CA GLY A 169 -2.11 9.81 -2.43
C GLY A 169 -1.40 11.10 -2.81
N ALA A 170 -2.12 12.05 -3.42
CA ALA A 170 -1.57 13.35 -3.80
C ALA A 170 -1.17 14.19 -2.58
N ALA A 171 -1.96 14.20 -1.51
CA ALA A 171 -1.63 14.88 -0.26
C ALA A 171 -0.37 14.26 0.38
N THR A 172 -0.28 12.94 0.39
CA THR A 172 0.91 12.21 0.89
C THR A 172 2.12 12.53 0.02
N LEU A 173 1.99 12.50 -1.31
CA LEU A 173 3.06 12.87 -2.24
C LEU A 173 3.54 14.31 -1.99
N ALA A 174 2.62 15.27 -1.89
CA ALA A 174 2.95 16.67 -1.62
C ALA A 174 3.72 16.83 -0.30
N LEU A 175 3.30 16.15 0.77
CA LEU A 175 4.01 16.16 2.03
C LEU A 175 5.44 15.63 1.92
N ILE A 176 5.61 14.51 1.20
CA ILE A 176 6.94 13.91 0.97
C ILE A 176 7.83 14.83 0.11
N VAL A 177 7.29 15.43 -0.95
CA VAL A 177 8.03 16.39 -1.79
C VAL A 177 8.55 17.55 -0.96
N LEU A 178 7.70 18.11 -0.09
CA LEU A 178 7.99 19.35 0.66
C LEU A 178 8.88 19.15 1.89
N ARG A 179 8.82 17.98 2.54
CA ARG A 179 9.40 17.82 3.88
C ARG A 179 10.30 16.61 4.06
N PHE A 180 10.29 15.65 3.12
CA PHE A 180 11.05 14.43 3.27
C PHE A 180 12.46 14.62 2.72
N GLU A 181 13.46 14.35 3.57
CA GLU A 181 14.88 14.34 3.22
C GLU A 181 15.36 12.91 2.96
N GLU A 182 16.39 12.77 2.14
CA GLU A 182 16.99 11.45 1.90
C GLU A 182 17.59 10.88 3.18
N THR A 183 17.29 9.62 3.49
CA THR A 183 17.75 8.96 4.70
C THR A 183 18.79 7.88 4.46
N LEU A 184 18.94 7.44 3.21
CA LEU A 184 19.95 6.46 2.84
C LEU A 184 21.33 7.11 2.85
N GLN A 185 22.17 6.74 3.80
CA GLN A 185 23.53 7.30 3.94
C GLN A 185 24.51 6.70 2.93
N ARG A 186 24.36 5.42 2.58
CA ARG A 186 25.27 4.69 1.68
C ARG A 186 24.46 3.84 0.71
N PRO A 187 24.31 4.27 -0.55
CA PRO A 187 23.70 3.45 -1.59
C PRO A 187 24.51 2.17 -1.82
N ASP A 188 23.82 1.06 -2.02
CA ASP A 188 24.42 -0.22 -2.39
C ASP A 188 24.41 -0.41 -3.90
N PRO A 189 25.55 -0.27 -4.61
CA PRO A 189 25.61 -0.44 -6.06
C PRO A 189 25.29 -1.86 -6.52
N ASP A 190 25.42 -2.84 -5.63
CA ASP A 190 25.22 -4.25 -5.94
C ASP A 190 23.81 -4.76 -5.59
N ALA A 191 22.98 -3.90 -4.99
CA ALA A 191 21.61 -4.25 -4.55
C ALA A 191 20.74 -4.82 -5.67
N LEU A 192 20.95 -4.40 -6.93
CA LEU A 192 20.17 -4.86 -8.09
C LEU A 192 20.88 -5.94 -8.92
N ARG A 193 22.04 -6.44 -8.50
CA ARG A 193 22.71 -7.55 -9.21
C ARG A 193 21.86 -8.83 -9.08
N PRO A 194 21.50 -9.51 -10.19
CA PRO A 194 20.65 -10.69 -10.14
C PRO A 194 21.17 -11.77 -9.19
N ALA A 195 22.49 -12.00 -9.21
CA ALA A 195 23.12 -12.99 -8.32
C ALA A 195 22.96 -12.62 -6.83
N THR A 196 23.08 -11.34 -6.47
CA THR A 196 22.87 -10.83 -5.11
C THR A 196 21.42 -11.01 -4.69
N LEU A 197 20.46 -10.63 -5.54
CA LEU A 197 19.03 -10.76 -5.30
C LEU A 197 18.63 -12.22 -5.05
N VAL A 198 18.98 -13.10 -5.98
CA VAL A 198 18.66 -14.53 -5.88
C VAL A 198 19.27 -15.14 -4.63
N ARG A 199 20.54 -14.85 -4.34
CA ARG A 199 21.23 -15.33 -3.13
C ARG A 199 20.52 -14.86 -1.87
N THR A 200 20.16 -13.59 -1.79
CA THR A 200 19.47 -12.99 -0.64
C THR A 200 18.11 -13.64 -0.43
N TRP A 201 17.30 -13.79 -1.50
CA TRP A 201 15.99 -14.42 -1.41
C TRP A 201 16.07 -15.89 -1.00
N ILE A 202 17.02 -16.66 -1.56
CA ILE A 202 17.24 -18.06 -1.15
C ILE A 202 17.64 -18.14 0.33
N THR A 203 18.52 -17.24 0.80
CA THR A 203 18.95 -17.21 2.20
C THR A 203 17.78 -16.93 3.15
N ILE A 204 16.90 -15.97 2.79
CA ILE A 204 15.71 -15.62 3.57
C ILE A 204 14.71 -16.79 3.60
N VAL A 205 14.38 -17.37 2.44
CA VAL A 205 13.41 -18.47 2.35
C VAL A 205 13.92 -19.75 3.03
N ARG A 206 15.24 -19.97 3.09
CA ARG A 206 15.82 -21.10 3.82
C ARG A 206 15.88 -20.93 5.34
N ASN A 207 15.60 -19.73 5.85
CA ASN A 207 15.59 -19.49 7.29
C ASN A 207 14.24 -20.00 7.89
N PRO A 208 14.27 -21.04 8.76
CA PRO A 208 13.03 -21.63 9.29
C PRO A 208 12.27 -20.67 10.20
N THR A 209 12.97 -19.80 10.92
CA THR A 209 12.33 -18.78 11.76
C THR A 209 11.56 -17.77 10.90
N PHE A 210 12.18 -17.32 9.79
CA PHE A 210 11.50 -16.44 8.83
C PHE A 210 10.26 -17.13 8.26
N LEU A 211 10.37 -18.38 7.80
CA LEU A 211 9.24 -19.13 7.24
C LEU A 211 8.09 -19.28 8.24
N ALA A 212 8.39 -19.62 9.51
CA ALA A 212 7.35 -19.76 10.53
C ALA A 212 6.55 -18.46 10.72
N PHE A 213 7.25 -17.33 10.87
CA PHE A 213 6.58 -16.02 11.00
C PHE A 213 5.90 -15.57 9.72
N ALA A 214 6.47 -15.85 8.56
CA ALA A 214 5.86 -15.52 7.27
C ALA A 214 4.57 -16.31 7.04
N LEU A 215 4.55 -17.61 7.34
CA LEU A 215 3.35 -18.45 7.23
C LEU A 215 2.28 -18.03 8.24
N LEU A 216 2.65 -17.71 9.47
CA LEU A 216 1.72 -17.18 10.48
C LEU A 216 1.07 -15.86 10.01
N ALA A 217 1.90 -14.94 9.52
CA ALA A 217 1.41 -13.68 8.97
C ALA A 217 0.50 -13.91 7.74
N ALA A 218 0.90 -14.78 6.82
CA ALA A 218 0.10 -15.12 5.64
C ALA A 218 -1.26 -15.71 6.01
N ALA A 219 -1.32 -16.63 6.99
CA ALA A 219 -2.57 -17.20 7.47
C ALA A 219 -3.48 -16.14 8.11
N THR A 220 -2.92 -15.27 8.95
CA THR A 220 -3.66 -14.20 9.64
C THR A 220 -4.22 -13.18 8.64
N TYR A 221 -3.38 -12.66 7.74
CA TYR A 221 -3.81 -11.70 6.73
C TYR A 221 -4.73 -12.33 5.68
N GLY A 222 -4.47 -13.57 5.28
CA GLY A 222 -5.33 -14.31 4.36
C GLY A 222 -6.75 -14.47 4.92
N GLY A 223 -6.88 -14.85 6.19
CA GLY A 223 -8.17 -14.90 6.87
C GLY A 223 -8.88 -13.55 6.95
N LEU A 224 -8.15 -12.49 7.32
CA LEU A 224 -8.69 -11.13 7.38
C LEU A 224 -9.22 -10.67 6.01
N PHE A 225 -8.42 -10.79 4.96
CA PHE A 225 -8.81 -10.32 3.62
C PHE A 225 -9.92 -11.18 3.00
N THR A 226 -9.98 -12.47 3.29
CA THR A 226 -11.10 -13.32 2.90
C THR A 226 -12.41 -12.83 3.55
N LEU A 227 -12.38 -12.54 4.86
CA LEU A 227 -13.52 -11.98 5.56
C LEU A 227 -13.93 -10.62 4.97
N LEU A 228 -13.01 -9.70 4.76
CA LEU A 228 -13.30 -8.38 4.20
C LEU A 228 -13.88 -8.46 2.79
N ALA A 229 -13.31 -9.29 1.91
CA ALA A 229 -13.80 -9.46 0.55
C ALA A 229 -15.21 -10.08 0.50
N ALA A 230 -15.50 -11.03 1.40
CA ALA A 230 -16.81 -11.65 1.49
C ALA A 230 -17.84 -10.73 2.13
N SER A 231 -17.47 -9.94 3.13
CA SER A 231 -18.39 -9.10 3.92
C SER A 231 -19.17 -8.10 3.07
N SER A 232 -18.53 -7.52 2.05
CA SER A 232 -19.16 -6.56 1.13
C SER A 232 -20.35 -7.14 0.34
N PHE A 233 -20.46 -8.48 0.23
CA PHE A 233 -21.53 -9.15 -0.49
C PHE A 233 -22.48 -9.95 0.41
N VAL A 234 -22.15 -10.08 1.70
CA VAL A 234 -22.95 -10.83 2.67
C VAL A 234 -23.74 -9.89 3.59
N PHE A 235 -23.17 -8.72 3.92
CA PHE A 235 -23.74 -7.80 4.91
C PHE A 235 -24.29 -6.49 4.31
N ILE A 236 -24.17 -6.30 3.02
CA ILE A 236 -24.76 -5.19 2.27
C ILE A 236 -25.74 -5.74 1.24
#